data_14b1a40a3b28bb8c4ba00463d6815ddf
#
_entry.id   14b1a40a3b28bb8c4ba00463d6815ddf
#
_cell.length_a   1.000
_cell.length_b   1.000
_cell.length_c   1.000
_cell.angle_alpha   90.00
_cell.angle_beta   90.00
_cell.angle_gamma   90.00
#
_symmetry.space_group_name_H-M   'P 1'
#
loop_
_entity.id
_entity.type
_entity.pdbx_description
1 polymer ?
#
loop_
_entity_poly.entity_id
_entity_poly.type
_entity_poly.pdbx_seq_one_letter_code
_entity_poly.pdbx_strand_id
1 'polypeptide(L)'
;MLLDNFRRQLRQEAQLWQDEGLIDADFYQILAQRYQFNNLETAARDRFVFILIAVGATLLGLGVITFVAANWQALNREAKLTLLLSLFLTTNIAGFILWRQPASNNISPRGRKRRQQVFGEGLLLLGALTIGANIALLAQMFHISGSSYELFLIWGLAVLLMAYSLRLASLGMLALILVLIGYSIGCLDGYFSQNELTWARLVIQHMPLLLGVVFVPLAYWCRSRWIFRIAAIAFVTSWQFHLQSLQVLTYRDAPPWIAIAAFALPPALLWSYDDLLFWRVSSRLFQPFARTLARVFFSITFYYLSFRWLWSDPSVAYYTEFQNSHLATSLPFIDVAIFTVLALWQWWHLLRSTGNMERQGIDFKTIFIGSLIVITALLIFVHQAITPIPAIPIFAFNVLLAVLGFELIREALELGQRRDFWGGLVLLTLQIISRTLEYNTALLFKSLIFVLCGIAVIFAGLWFERYLSSLPVLSTSDNNRS
;
A
#
# COMPACT_ATOMS: atom_id res chain seq x y z
N MET A 1 10.70 15.93 -11.32
CA MET A 1 11.91 16.14 -10.52
C MET A 1 13.18 15.60 -11.19
N LEU A 2 13.28 14.33 -11.57
CA LEU A 2 14.44 13.76 -12.27
C LEU A 2 14.70 14.42 -13.65
N LEU A 3 13.64 14.64 -14.44
CA LEU A 3 13.70 15.30 -15.74
C LEU A 3 14.15 16.78 -15.66
N ASP A 4 13.77 17.51 -14.62
CA ASP A 4 14.14 18.93 -14.46
C ASP A 4 15.59 19.07 -14.02
N ASN A 5 16.12 18.13 -13.21
CA ASN A 5 17.52 18.09 -12.84
C ASN A 5 18.40 17.75 -14.05
N PHE A 6 17.98 16.77 -14.85
CA PHE A 6 18.65 16.45 -16.10
C PHE A 6 18.70 17.66 -17.06
N ARG A 7 17.57 18.37 -17.25
CA ARG A 7 17.54 19.55 -18.11
C ARG A 7 18.45 20.68 -17.62
N ARG A 8 18.58 20.87 -16.29
CA ARG A 8 19.49 21.85 -15.71
C ARG A 8 20.95 21.49 -15.96
N GLN A 9 21.31 20.23 -15.70
CA GLN A 9 22.65 19.74 -15.97
C GLN A 9 22.99 19.84 -17.46
N LEU A 10 22.07 19.42 -18.32
CA LEU A 10 22.24 19.51 -19.76
C LEU A 10 22.41 20.98 -20.25
N ARG A 11 21.66 21.92 -19.64
CA ARG A 11 21.84 23.36 -19.94
C ARG A 11 23.23 23.86 -19.54
N GLN A 12 23.72 23.48 -18.36
CA GLN A 12 25.03 23.86 -17.87
C GLN A 12 26.15 23.27 -18.76
N GLU A 13 26.05 21.99 -19.09
CA GLU A 13 26.98 21.32 -19.99
C GLU A 13 26.95 21.92 -21.41
N ALA A 14 25.76 22.18 -21.94
CA ALA A 14 25.62 22.79 -23.27
C ALA A 14 26.18 24.22 -23.31
N GLN A 15 26.13 24.99 -22.22
CA GLN A 15 26.78 26.30 -22.12
C GLN A 15 28.28 26.15 -22.08
N LEU A 16 28.85 25.22 -21.32
CA LEU A 16 30.28 24.93 -21.31
C LEU A 16 30.78 24.51 -22.69
N TRP A 17 30.04 23.63 -23.37
CA TRP A 17 30.40 23.20 -24.74
C TRP A 17 30.41 24.36 -25.75
N GLN A 18 29.51 25.34 -25.59
CA GLN A 18 29.49 26.52 -26.41
C GLN A 18 30.65 27.44 -26.10
N ASP A 19 31.01 27.63 -24.81
CA ASP A 19 32.13 28.45 -24.37
C ASP A 19 33.50 27.85 -24.79
N GLU A 20 33.56 26.51 -24.81
CA GLU A 20 34.73 25.75 -25.29
C GLU A 20 34.79 25.63 -26.82
N GLY A 21 33.80 26.16 -27.54
CA GLY A 21 33.75 26.11 -29.01
C GLY A 21 33.43 24.73 -29.59
N LEU A 22 32.96 23.78 -28.78
CA LEU A 22 32.61 22.42 -29.19
C LEU A 22 31.25 22.37 -29.93
N ILE A 23 30.35 23.32 -29.65
CA ILE A 23 29.05 23.47 -30.34
C ILE A 23 28.87 24.92 -30.79
N ASP A 24 28.23 25.07 -31.94
CA ASP A 24 27.89 26.39 -32.48
C ASP A 24 26.62 26.96 -31.78
N ALA A 25 26.48 28.29 -31.86
CA ALA A 25 25.35 29.01 -31.27
C ALA A 25 23.99 28.51 -31.81
N ASP A 26 23.92 28.13 -33.08
CA ASP A 26 22.71 27.58 -33.69
C ASP A 26 22.36 26.21 -33.11
N PHE A 27 23.35 25.36 -32.87
CA PHE A 27 23.12 24.05 -32.24
C PHE A 27 22.70 24.19 -30.78
N TYR A 28 23.25 25.15 -30.04
CA TYR A 28 22.78 25.47 -28.68
C TYR A 28 21.31 25.89 -28.66
N GLN A 29 20.85 26.72 -29.64
CA GLN A 29 19.47 27.11 -29.75
C GLN A 29 18.53 25.93 -30.07
N ILE A 30 18.98 25.01 -30.92
CA ILE A 30 18.22 23.77 -31.21
C ILE A 30 18.05 22.93 -29.92
N LEU A 31 19.13 22.78 -29.15
CA LEU A 31 19.05 22.09 -27.84
C LEU A 31 18.18 22.84 -26.87
N ALA A 32 18.28 24.16 -26.79
CA ALA A 32 17.45 25.01 -25.92
C ALA A 32 15.96 24.91 -26.24
N GLN A 33 15.60 24.86 -27.51
CA GLN A 33 14.22 24.64 -27.95
C GLN A 33 13.72 23.22 -27.67
N ARG A 34 14.54 22.21 -28.01
CA ARG A 34 14.17 20.80 -27.84
C ARG A 34 13.97 20.43 -26.38
N TYR A 35 14.84 20.91 -25.50
CA TYR A 35 14.80 20.63 -24.06
C TYR A 35 14.13 21.73 -23.23
N GLN A 36 13.62 22.79 -23.89
CA GLN A 36 12.89 23.90 -23.29
C GLN A 36 13.66 24.55 -22.11
N PHE A 37 14.91 24.94 -22.32
CA PHE A 37 15.74 25.57 -21.29
C PHE A 37 15.13 26.86 -20.73
N ASN A 38 14.43 27.65 -21.53
CA ASN A 38 13.76 28.88 -21.12
C ASN A 38 12.59 28.63 -20.14
N ASN A 39 12.02 27.43 -20.14
CA ASN A 39 10.94 27.08 -19.24
C ASN A 39 11.42 26.62 -17.85
N LEU A 40 12.72 26.40 -17.65
CA LEU A 40 13.28 25.97 -16.36
C LEU A 40 13.25 27.08 -15.32
N GLU A 41 13.50 28.31 -15.70
CA GLU A 41 13.45 29.47 -14.78
C GLU A 41 12.03 29.85 -14.41
N THR A 42 11.11 29.83 -15.39
CA THR A 42 9.68 30.05 -15.14
C THR A 42 9.10 28.92 -14.27
N ALA A 43 9.49 27.68 -14.50
CA ALA A 43 9.05 26.54 -13.68
C ALA A 43 9.61 26.59 -12.25
N ALA A 44 10.84 27.06 -12.06
CA ALA A 44 11.43 27.24 -10.72
C ALA A 44 10.74 28.36 -9.95
N ARG A 45 10.52 29.52 -10.60
CA ARG A 45 9.78 30.66 -10.04
C ARG A 45 8.33 30.28 -9.70
N ASP A 46 7.68 29.56 -10.61
CA ASP A 46 6.31 29.09 -10.40
C ASP A 46 6.19 28.12 -9.22
N ARG A 47 7.18 27.26 -9.03
CA ARG A 47 7.25 26.34 -7.89
C ARG A 47 7.48 27.09 -6.58
N PHE A 48 8.38 28.08 -6.59
CA PHE A 48 8.64 28.93 -5.43
C PHE A 48 7.38 29.73 -5.02
N VAL A 49 6.74 30.38 -6.00
CA VAL A 49 5.46 31.10 -5.75
C VAL A 49 4.38 30.15 -5.25
N PHE A 50 4.28 28.93 -5.79
CA PHE A 50 3.35 27.91 -5.31
C PHE A 50 3.62 27.52 -3.86
N ILE A 51 4.88 27.26 -3.50
CA ILE A 51 5.26 26.95 -2.12
C ILE A 51 4.93 28.12 -1.19
N LEU A 52 5.27 29.36 -1.60
CA LEU A 52 4.97 30.55 -0.83
C LEU A 52 3.46 30.72 -0.58
N ILE A 53 2.65 30.54 -1.62
CA ILE A 53 1.18 30.60 -1.52
C ILE A 53 0.67 29.46 -0.62
N ALA A 54 1.21 28.25 -0.76
CA ALA A 54 0.80 27.11 0.06
C ALA A 54 1.11 27.34 1.54
N VAL A 55 2.32 27.80 1.85
CA VAL A 55 2.74 28.15 3.23
C VAL A 55 1.90 29.31 3.77
N GLY A 56 1.70 30.38 2.97
CA GLY A 56 0.87 31.51 3.35
C GLY A 56 -0.59 31.11 3.62
N ALA A 57 -1.17 30.30 2.74
CA ALA A 57 -2.53 29.77 2.92
C ALA A 57 -2.65 28.88 4.16
N THR A 58 -1.63 28.07 4.44
CA THR A 58 -1.59 27.23 5.65
C THR A 58 -1.54 28.07 6.91
N LEU A 59 -0.68 29.11 6.93
CA LEU A 59 -0.57 30.05 8.08
C LEU A 59 -1.86 30.84 8.28
N LEU A 60 -2.49 31.34 7.20
CA LEU A 60 -3.78 31.99 7.27
C LEU A 60 -4.87 31.04 7.80
N GLY A 61 -4.90 29.80 7.30
CA GLY A 61 -5.82 28.78 7.79
C GLY A 61 -5.63 28.49 9.28
N LEU A 62 -4.40 28.32 9.73
CA LEU A 62 -4.06 28.14 11.15
C LEU A 62 -4.46 29.36 11.97
N GLY A 63 -4.21 30.58 11.47
CA GLY A 63 -4.63 31.84 12.13
C GLY A 63 -6.14 31.89 12.32
N VAL A 64 -6.92 31.59 11.28
CA VAL A 64 -8.38 31.54 11.38
C VAL A 64 -8.85 30.48 12.36
N ILE A 65 -8.28 29.26 12.28
CA ILE A 65 -8.61 28.16 13.20
C ILE A 65 -8.30 28.55 14.63
N THR A 66 -7.14 29.17 14.90
CA THR A 66 -6.74 29.62 16.24
C THR A 66 -7.65 30.72 16.75
N PHE A 67 -8.02 31.67 15.89
CA PHE A 67 -8.98 32.75 16.26
C PHE A 67 -10.36 32.19 16.60
N VAL A 68 -10.89 31.27 15.78
CA VAL A 68 -12.17 30.61 16.06
C VAL A 68 -12.07 29.79 17.34
N ALA A 69 -10.97 29.02 17.54
CA ALA A 69 -10.77 28.21 18.74
C ALA A 69 -10.69 29.08 20.01
N ALA A 70 -9.99 30.23 19.97
CA ALA A 70 -9.90 31.15 21.08
C ALA A 70 -11.27 31.76 21.51
N ASN A 71 -12.12 31.98 20.52
CA ASN A 71 -13.45 32.56 20.77
C ASN A 71 -14.56 31.47 20.80
N TRP A 72 -14.20 30.20 20.72
CA TRP A 72 -15.17 29.10 20.60
C TRP A 72 -16.15 29.02 21.75
N GLN A 73 -15.69 29.29 22.97
CA GLN A 73 -16.55 29.25 24.17
C GLN A 73 -17.54 30.42 24.23
N ALA A 74 -17.18 31.58 23.67
CA ALA A 74 -18.02 32.75 23.63
C ALA A 74 -19.15 32.66 22.57
N LEU A 75 -18.99 31.79 21.56
CA LEU A 75 -20.00 31.62 20.53
C LEU A 75 -21.18 30.77 21.05
N ASN A 76 -22.39 31.20 20.79
CA ASN A 76 -23.58 30.40 21.05
C ASN A 76 -23.65 29.20 20.07
N ARG A 77 -24.50 28.20 20.39
CA ARG A 77 -24.62 26.97 19.63
C ARG A 77 -25.00 27.23 18.17
N GLU A 78 -25.93 28.14 17.94
CA GLU A 78 -26.42 28.49 16.60
C GLU A 78 -25.36 29.17 15.75
N ALA A 79 -24.54 30.04 16.33
CA ALA A 79 -23.44 30.68 15.61
C ALA A 79 -22.35 29.69 15.22
N LYS A 80 -22.03 28.72 16.07
CA LYS A 80 -21.11 27.63 15.76
C LYS A 80 -21.59 26.80 14.55
N LEU A 81 -22.86 26.40 14.59
CA LEU A 81 -23.48 25.62 13.52
C LEU A 81 -23.49 26.40 12.20
N THR A 82 -23.94 27.66 12.26
CA THR A 82 -24.00 28.53 11.05
C THR A 82 -22.61 28.74 10.46
N LEU A 83 -21.59 28.94 11.28
CA LEU A 83 -20.22 29.13 10.84
C LEU A 83 -19.67 27.87 10.15
N LEU A 84 -19.83 26.70 10.75
CA LEU A 84 -19.31 25.46 10.17
C LEU A 84 -20.09 25.03 8.92
N LEU A 85 -21.42 25.19 8.90
CA LEU A 85 -22.23 24.90 7.72
C LEU A 85 -21.94 25.88 6.57
N SER A 86 -21.79 27.18 6.86
CA SER A 86 -21.43 28.16 5.83
C SER A 86 -20.05 27.89 5.25
N LEU A 87 -19.07 27.53 6.10
CA LEU A 87 -17.74 27.13 5.66
C LEU A 87 -17.80 25.87 4.78
N PHE A 88 -18.56 24.86 5.20
CA PHE A 88 -18.75 23.62 4.44
C PHE A 88 -19.37 23.90 3.07
N LEU A 89 -20.47 24.66 3.03
CA LEU A 89 -21.16 24.98 1.77
C LEU A 89 -20.29 25.82 0.84
N THR A 90 -19.65 26.87 1.38
CA THR A 90 -18.81 27.78 0.56
C THR A 90 -17.61 27.07 -0.02
N THR A 91 -16.91 26.27 0.78
CA THR A 91 -15.73 25.53 0.29
C THR A 91 -16.11 24.47 -0.75
N ASN A 92 -17.21 23.74 -0.57
CA ASN A 92 -17.66 22.75 -1.54
C ASN A 92 -18.21 23.38 -2.82
N ILE A 93 -19.03 24.44 -2.73
CA ILE A 93 -19.57 25.13 -3.91
C ILE A 93 -18.44 25.80 -4.71
N ALA A 94 -17.58 26.56 -4.05
CA ALA A 94 -16.45 27.23 -4.69
C ALA A 94 -15.47 26.19 -5.28
N GLY A 95 -15.18 25.14 -4.52
CA GLY A 95 -14.34 24.03 -4.98
C GLY A 95 -14.90 23.35 -6.23
N PHE A 96 -16.18 23.03 -6.22
CA PHE A 96 -16.84 22.39 -7.35
C PHE A 96 -16.88 23.29 -8.60
N ILE A 97 -17.19 24.58 -8.45
CA ILE A 97 -17.20 25.54 -9.57
C ILE A 97 -15.81 25.65 -10.18
N LEU A 98 -14.76 25.82 -9.36
CA LEU A 98 -13.39 25.96 -9.84
C LEU A 98 -12.87 24.67 -10.48
N TRP A 99 -13.24 23.51 -9.93
CA TRP A 99 -12.82 22.22 -10.45
C TRP A 99 -13.53 21.88 -11.78
N ARG A 100 -14.84 22.19 -11.89
CA ARG A 100 -15.68 21.82 -13.05
C ARG A 100 -15.55 22.77 -14.24
N GLN A 101 -14.85 23.91 -14.14
CA GLN A 101 -14.80 24.89 -15.22
C GLN A 101 -14.42 24.24 -16.56
N PRO A 102 -15.29 24.28 -17.60
CA PRO A 102 -15.03 23.68 -18.89
C PRO A 102 -13.82 24.36 -19.53
N ALA A 103 -13.10 23.62 -20.36
CA ALA A 103 -12.03 24.15 -21.18
C ALA A 103 -12.65 25.14 -22.21
N SER A 104 -12.77 26.42 -21.85
CA SER A 104 -13.10 27.48 -22.82
C SER A 104 -12.03 27.51 -23.92
N ASN A 105 -12.43 27.47 -25.16
CA ASN A 105 -11.55 27.43 -26.35
C ASN A 105 -10.71 28.68 -26.57
N ASN A 106 -10.77 29.68 -25.70
CA ASN A 106 -10.04 30.93 -25.83
C ASN A 106 -8.73 30.89 -25.06
N ILE A 107 -7.63 30.81 -25.79
CA ILE A 107 -6.25 31.26 -25.55
C ILE A 107 -5.91 31.59 -24.07
N SER A 108 -5.98 30.60 -23.18
CA SER A 108 -5.36 30.74 -21.86
C SER A 108 -4.19 29.79 -21.73
N PRO A 109 -3.04 30.21 -21.20
CA PRO A 109 -1.88 29.34 -21.05
C PRO A 109 -2.27 28.12 -20.20
N ARG A 110 -1.94 26.92 -20.67
CA ARG A 110 -2.24 25.61 -20.02
C ARG A 110 -1.95 25.57 -18.53
N GLY A 111 -1.02 26.42 -18.05
CA GLY A 111 -0.65 26.53 -16.65
C GLY A 111 -1.73 27.14 -15.74
N ARG A 112 -2.51 28.12 -16.22
CA ARG A 112 -3.51 28.82 -15.38
C ARG A 112 -4.72 27.93 -15.08
N LYS A 113 -5.18 27.15 -16.08
CA LYS A 113 -6.31 26.22 -15.93
C LYS A 113 -5.97 25.08 -14.95
N ARG A 114 -4.77 24.51 -15.05
CA ARG A 114 -4.32 23.48 -14.13
C ARG A 114 -4.24 23.98 -12.67
N ARG A 115 -3.83 25.24 -12.46
CA ARG A 115 -3.81 25.85 -11.12
C ARG A 115 -5.22 26.01 -10.53
N GLN A 116 -6.21 26.43 -11.33
CA GLN A 116 -7.60 26.58 -10.88
C GLN A 116 -8.20 25.22 -10.50
N GLN A 117 -7.96 24.16 -11.28
CA GLN A 117 -8.43 22.82 -10.96
C GLN A 117 -7.80 22.29 -9.67
N VAL A 118 -6.48 22.44 -9.49
CA VAL A 118 -5.78 22.04 -8.27
C VAL A 118 -6.28 22.82 -7.05
N PHE A 119 -6.55 24.12 -7.21
CA PHE A 119 -7.13 24.93 -6.15
C PHE A 119 -8.55 24.51 -5.79
N GLY A 120 -9.38 24.21 -6.83
CA GLY A 120 -10.72 23.66 -6.64
C GLY A 120 -10.72 22.32 -5.92
N GLU A 121 -9.77 21.43 -6.27
CA GLU A 121 -9.57 20.15 -5.60
C GLU A 121 -9.16 20.34 -4.12
N GLY A 122 -8.28 21.31 -3.84
CA GLY A 122 -7.90 21.68 -2.48
C GLY A 122 -9.08 22.19 -1.64
N LEU A 123 -9.97 23.00 -2.25
CA LEU A 123 -11.19 23.48 -1.57
C LEU A 123 -12.19 22.34 -1.30
N LEU A 124 -12.33 21.38 -2.23
CA LEU A 124 -13.16 20.19 -2.01
C LEU A 124 -12.61 19.31 -0.89
N LEU A 125 -11.28 19.18 -0.80
CA LEU A 125 -10.64 18.49 0.33
C LEU A 125 -10.90 19.20 1.65
N LEU A 126 -10.78 20.53 1.68
CA LEU A 126 -11.11 21.34 2.87
C LEU A 126 -12.58 21.15 3.24
N GLY A 127 -13.49 21.18 2.25
CA GLY A 127 -14.91 20.89 2.45
C GLY A 127 -15.16 19.49 3.05
N ALA A 128 -14.45 18.49 2.56
CA ALA A 128 -14.53 17.13 3.09
C ALA A 128 -14.00 17.03 4.53
N LEU A 129 -12.97 17.81 4.88
CA LEU A 129 -12.47 17.89 6.25
C LEU A 129 -13.47 18.56 7.21
N THR A 130 -14.20 19.59 6.74
CA THR A 130 -15.22 20.26 7.56
C THR A 130 -16.44 19.38 7.85
N ILE A 131 -16.69 18.30 7.07
CA ILE A 131 -17.76 17.33 7.39
C ILE A 131 -17.55 16.74 8.78
N GLY A 132 -16.33 16.31 9.11
CA GLY A 132 -16.02 15.74 10.43
C GLY A 132 -16.29 16.73 11.57
N ALA A 133 -15.90 18.00 11.39
CA ALA A 133 -16.16 19.05 12.37
C ALA A 133 -17.67 19.29 12.55
N ASN A 134 -18.44 19.29 11.47
CA ASN A 134 -19.91 19.41 11.53
C ASN A 134 -20.55 18.23 12.26
N ILE A 135 -20.14 16.98 11.95
CA ILE A 135 -20.64 15.77 12.62
C ILE A 135 -20.34 15.84 14.13
N ALA A 136 -19.09 16.20 14.51
CA ALA A 136 -18.69 16.30 15.90
C ALA A 136 -19.48 17.39 16.65
N LEU A 137 -19.70 18.56 16.04
CA LEU A 137 -20.50 19.63 16.62
C LEU A 137 -21.96 19.22 16.81
N LEU A 138 -22.57 18.57 15.80
CA LEU A 138 -23.94 18.07 15.89
C LEU A 138 -24.08 17.04 17.02
N ALA A 139 -23.13 16.10 17.13
CA ALA A 139 -23.11 15.13 18.21
C ALA A 139 -23.06 15.81 19.59
N GLN A 140 -22.21 16.84 19.75
CA GLN A 140 -22.15 17.62 20.99
C GLN A 140 -23.45 18.39 21.29
N MET A 141 -24.04 19.02 20.27
CA MET A 141 -25.27 19.81 20.42
C MET A 141 -26.48 18.96 20.84
N PHE A 142 -26.60 17.79 20.23
CA PHE A 142 -27.74 16.87 20.49
C PHE A 142 -27.43 15.83 21.57
N HIS A 143 -26.27 15.94 22.26
CA HIS A 143 -25.84 15.02 23.30
C HIS A 143 -25.88 13.56 22.82
N ILE A 144 -25.54 13.32 21.55
CA ILE A 144 -25.50 11.97 20.98
C ILE A 144 -24.27 11.27 21.57
N SER A 145 -24.54 10.26 22.40
CA SER A 145 -23.49 9.35 22.88
C SER A 145 -23.07 8.44 21.75
N GLY A 146 -21.84 8.53 21.28
CA GLY A 146 -21.25 7.67 20.26
C GLY A 146 -19.77 7.50 20.54
N SER A 147 -19.21 6.42 20.02
CA SER A 147 -17.76 6.18 20.11
C SER A 147 -17.00 6.99 19.06
N SER A 148 -15.74 7.30 19.38
CA SER A 148 -14.88 8.04 18.46
C SER A 148 -14.71 7.34 17.11
N TYR A 149 -14.67 6.01 17.08
CA TYR A 149 -14.54 5.25 15.85
C TYR A 149 -15.74 5.37 14.91
N GLU A 150 -16.96 5.46 15.46
CA GLU A 150 -18.18 5.67 14.67
C GLU A 150 -18.16 7.01 13.93
N LEU A 151 -17.66 8.07 14.57
CA LEU A 151 -17.50 9.37 13.96
C LEU A 151 -16.59 9.29 12.72
N PHE A 152 -15.42 8.63 12.85
CA PHE A 152 -14.49 8.48 11.72
C PHE A 152 -15.06 7.61 10.61
N LEU A 153 -15.82 6.56 10.94
CA LEU A 153 -16.47 5.71 9.94
C LEU A 153 -17.55 6.46 9.16
N ILE A 154 -18.44 7.20 9.84
CA ILE A 154 -19.50 8.01 9.20
C ILE A 154 -18.85 9.10 8.33
N TRP A 155 -17.84 9.79 8.85
CA TRP A 155 -17.10 10.80 8.10
C TRP A 155 -16.43 10.21 6.86
N GLY A 156 -15.73 9.08 7.01
CA GLY A 156 -15.11 8.37 5.90
C GLY A 156 -16.11 7.93 4.84
N LEU A 157 -17.28 7.43 5.24
CA LEU A 157 -18.36 7.06 4.30
C LEU A 157 -18.94 8.29 3.57
N ALA A 158 -19.12 9.42 4.23
CA ALA A 158 -19.57 10.65 3.60
C ALA A 158 -18.58 11.14 2.54
N VAL A 159 -17.29 11.15 2.88
CA VAL A 159 -16.22 11.53 1.94
C VAL A 159 -16.08 10.50 0.80
N LEU A 160 -16.33 9.23 1.06
CA LEU A 160 -16.35 8.16 0.06
C LEU A 160 -17.40 8.42 -1.03
N LEU A 161 -18.62 8.82 -0.64
CA LEU A 161 -19.67 9.19 -1.59
C LEU A 161 -19.24 10.39 -2.48
N MET A 162 -18.57 11.37 -1.89
CA MET A 162 -18.00 12.49 -2.66
C MET A 162 -16.91 11.99 -3.62
N ALA A 163 -16.04 11.08 -3.19
CA ALA A 163 -14.96 10.54 -4.00
C ALA A 163 -15.48 9.78 -5.24
N TYR A 164 -16.53 8.97 -5.05
CA TYR A 164 -17.18 8.27 -6.16
C TYR A 164 -17.89 9.21 -7.13
N SER A 165 -18.59 10.24 -6.61
CA SER A 165 -19.34 11.21 -7.42
C SER A 165 -18.41 12.09 -8.24
N LEU A 166 -17.32 12.59 -7.64
CA LEU A 166 -16.38 13.51 -8.27
C LEU A 166 -15.21 12.83 -8.97
N ARG A 167 -14.98 11.54 -8.74
CA ARG A 167 -13.85 10.76 -9.27
C ARG A 167 -12.48 11.35 -8.92
N LEU A 168 -12.37 11.93 -7.72
CA LEU A 168 -11.15 12.56 -7.25
C LEU A 168 -10.34 11.60 -6.39
N ALA A 169 -9.10 11.37 -6.80
CA ALA A 169 -8.19 10.48 -6.08
C ALA A 169 -7.83 11.01 -4.68
N SER A 170 -7.75 12.31 -4.50
CA SER A 170 -7.50 12.97 -3.23
C SER A 170 -8.60 12.71 -2.19
N LEU A 171 -9.87 12.82 -2.60
CA LEU A 171 -11.01 12.49 -1.76
C LEU A 171 -11.09 10.99 -1.46
N GLY A 172 -10.80 10.14 -2.45
CA GLY A 172 -10.74 8.69 -2.25
C GLY A 172 -9.66 8.27 -1.25
N MET A 173 -8.51 8.95 -1.30
CA MET A 173 -7.43 8.74 -0.33
C MET A 173 -7.85 9.18 1.08
N LEU A 174 -8.46 10.37 1.19
CA LEU A 174 -8.96 10.87 2.48
C LEU A 174 -10.01 9.93 3.07
N ALA A 175 -10.98 9.47 2.26
CA ALA A 175 -12.01 8.52 2.69
C ALA A 175 -11.39 7.22 3.22
N LEU A 176 -10.40 6.66 2.50
CA LEU A 176 -9.70 5.45 2.92
C LEU A 176 -8.98 5.67 4.25
N ILE A 177 -8.24 6.77 4.41
CA ILE A 177 -7.53 7.09 5.65
C ILE A 177 -8.51 7.23 6.81
N LEU A 178 -9.63 7.93 6.65
CA LEU A 178 -10.65 8.11 7.70
C LEU A 178 -11.27 6.78 8.12
N VAL A 179 -11.62 5.93 7.15
CA VAL A 179 -12.17 4.59 7.43
C VAL A 179 -11.15 3.73 8.17
N LEU A 180 -9.86 3.78 7.78
CA LEU A 180 -8.79 3.05 8.46
C LEU A 180 -8.52 3.57 9.88
N ILE A 181 -8.62 4.88 10.12
CA ILE A 181 -8.53 5.46 11.47
C ILE A 181 -9.70 4.93 12.32
N GLY A 182 -10.94 5.02 11.82
CA GLY A 182 -12.12 4.49 12.51
C GLY A 182 -11.99 3.01 12.83
N TYR A 183 -11.52 2.22 11.85
CA TYR A 183 -11.22 0.80 12.03
C TYR A 183 -10.19 0.56 13.14
N SER A 184 -9.06 1.28 13.11
CA SER A 184 -7.98 1.10 14.08
C SER A 184 -8.42 1.47 15.50
N ILE A 185 -9.15 2.58 15.68
CA ILE A 185 -9.70 2.97 16.98
C ILE A 185 -10.71 1.93 17.47
N GLY A 186 -11.63 1.48 16.61
CA GLY A 186 -12.63 0.47 16.97
C GLY A 186 -12.01 -0.86 17.38
N CYS A 187 -10.90 -1.26 16.75
CA CYS A 187 -10.15 -2.45 17.16
C CYS A 187 -9.48 -2.27 18.55
N LEU A 188 -9.02 -1.06 18.88
CA LEU A 188 -8.39 -0.76 20.18
C LEU A 188 -9.42 -0.58 21.30
N ASP A 189 -10.57 0.01 21.01
CA ASP A 189 -11.64 0.31 22.00
C ASP A 189 -12.43 -0.92 22.45
N GLY A 190 -11.97 -2.14 22.16
CA GLY A 190 -12.53 -3.37 22.67
C GLY A 190 -13.58 -4.01 21.77
N TYR A 191 -13.35 -4.00 20.46
CA TYR A 191 -14.12 -4.75 19.48
C TYR A 191 -14.47 -6.18 19.96
N PHE A 192 -13.55 -6.82 20.67
CA PHE A 192 -13.73 -8.19 21.18
C PHE A 192 -14.58 -8.28 22.45
N SER A 193 -14.81 -7.18 23.17
CA SER A 193 -15.52 -7.20 24.47
C SER A 193 -17.03 -6.90 24.38
N GLN A 194 -17.50 -6.35 23.26
CA GLN A 194 -18.90 -5.98 23.10
C GLN A 194 -19.68 -7.07 22.34
N ASN A 195 -20.75 -7.57 22.94
CA ASN A 195 -21.63 -8.59 22.33
C ASN A 195 -22.76 -8.00 21.46
N GLU A 196 -22.91 -6.69 21.42
CA GLU A 196 -24.01 -6.07 20.67
C GLU A 196 -23.68 -5.91 19.20
N LEU A 197 -24.60 -6.30 18.32
CA LEU A 197 -24.51 -6.12 16.87
C LEU A 197 -24.85 -4.67 16.51
N THR A 198 -23.83 -3.83 16.41
CA THR A 198 -23.95 -2.47 15.88
C THR A 198 -23.53 -2.43 14.42
N TRP A 199 -24.02 -1.45 13.64
CA TRP A 199 -23.60 -1.24 12.26
C TRP A 199 -22.09 -1.03 12.14
N ALA A 200 -21.50 -0.30 13.07
CA ALA A 200 -20.08 -0.01 13.10
C ALA A 200 -19.25 -1.28 13.36
N ARG A 201 -19.74 -2.16 14.22
CA ARG A 201 -19.14 -3.48 14.45
C ARG A 201 -19.13 -4.33 13.18
N LEU A 202 -20.24 -4.32 12.42
CA LEU A 202 -20.28 -5.03 11.12
C LEU A 202 -19.26 -4.49 10.15
N VAL A 203 -19.09 -3.16 10.06
CA VAL A 203 -18.07 -2.53 9.22
C VAL A 203 -16.65 -2.95 9.64
N ILE A 204 -16.37 -2.98 10.95
CA ILE A 204 -15.07 -3.39 11.48
C ILE A 204 -14.84 -4.87 11.18
N GLN A 205 -15.79 -5.74 11.46
CA GLN A 205 -15.69 -7.19 11.27
C GLN A 205 -15.45 -7.57 9.80
N HIS A 206 -16.15 -6.89 8.89
CA HIS A 206 -16.05 -7.15 7.45
C HIS A 206 -15.11 -6.14 6.72
N MET A 207 -14.13 -5.58 7.45
CA MET A 207 -13.20 -4.61 6.87
C MET A 207 -12.44 -5.15 5.64
N PRO A 208 -11.93 -6.39 5.63
CA PRO A 208 -11.30 -6.94 4.43
C PRO A 208 -12.23 -6.95 3.22
N LEU A 209 -13.49 -7.32 3.42
CA LEU A 209 -14.52 -7.33 2.37
C LEU A 209 -14.80 -5.91 1.86
N LEU A 210 -14.96 -4.96 2.78
CA LEU A 210 -15.19 -3.54 2.44
C LEU A 210 -14.03 -2.98 1.62
N LEU A 211 -12.78 -3.27 2.00
CA LEU A 211 -11.61 -2.84 1.23
C LEU A 211 -11.62 -3.42 -0.19
N GLY A 212 -11.92 -4.71 -0.34
CA GLY A 212 -12.00 -5.37 -1.65
C GLY A 212 -13.14 -4.85 -2.53
N VAL A 213 -14.36 -4.74 -1.97
CA VAL A 213 -15.57 -4.42 -2.74
C VAL A 213 -15.74 -2.92 -2.99
N VAL A 214 -15.25 -2.07 -2.10
CA VAL A 214 -15.46 -0.63 -2.19
C VAL A 214 -14.20 0.10 -2.66
N PHE A 215 -13.05 -0.13 -2.02
CA PHE A 215 -11.86 0.66 -2.32
C PHE A 215 -11.06 0.18 -3.54
N VAL A 216 -11.13 -1.12 -3.87
CA VAL A 216 -10.52 -1.61 -5.13
C VAL A 216 -11.24 -1.03 -6.34
N PRO A 217 -12.59 -1.08 -6.48
CA PRO A 217 -13.28 -0.38 -7.57
C PRO A 217 -13.04 1.13 -7.58
N LEU A 218 -12.99 1.79 -6.42
CA LEU A 218 -12.66 3.22 -6.32
C LEU A 218 -11.28 3.53 -6.89
N ALA A 219 -10.28 2.66 -6.64
CA ALA A 219 -8.95 2.82 -7.19
C ALA A 219 -8.94 2.82 -8.73
N TYR A 220 -9.75 1.93 -9.36
CA TYR A 220 -9.96 1.95 -10.82
C TYR A 220 -10.72 3.18 -11.28
N TRP A 221 -11.77 3.55 -10.55
CA TRP A 221 -12.62 4.70 -10.89
C TRP A 221 -11.84 6.02 -10.89
N CYS A 222 -10.98 6.19 -9.88
CA CYS A 222 -10.08 7.33 -9.76
C CYS A 222 -8.73 7.15 -10.48
N ARG A 223 -8.45 5.99 -11.07
CA ARG A 223 -7.16 5.62 -11.69
C ARG A 223 -5.97 5.88 -10.77
N SER A 224 -6.12 5.62 -9.47
CA SER A 224 -5.13 5.93 -8.44
C SER A 224 -4.39 4.68 -7.96
N ARG A 225 -3.10 4.62 -8.23
CA ARG A 225 -2.23 3.56 -7.72
C ARG A 225 -2.07 3.62 -6.20
N TRP A 226 -2.20 4.79 -5.60
CA TRP A 226 -2.05 4.96 -4.15
C TRP A 226 -3.24 4.41 -3.37
N ILE A 227 -4.48 4.65 -3.83
CA ILE A 227 -5.67 4.06 -3.22
C ILE A 227 -5.56 2.54 -3.21
N PHE A 228 -5.19 1.94 -4.35
CA PHE A 228 -5.02 0.49 -4.43
C PHE A 228 -3.95 -0.03 -3.49
N ARG A 229 -2.78 0.63 -3.45
CA ARG A 229 -1.66 0.21 -2.59
C ARG A 229 -2.02 0.20 -1.12
N ILE A 230 -2.63 1.29 -0.64
CA ILE A 230 -3.02 1.41 0.77
C ILE A 230 -4.14 0.44 1.08
N ALA A 231 -5.14 0.29 0.19
CA ALA A 231 -6.23 -0.66 0.37
C ALA A 231 -5.73 -2.12 0.41
N ALA A 232 -4.78 -2.50 -0.47
CA ALA A 232 -4.21 -3.85 -0.47
C ALA A 232 -3.37 -4.15 0.79
N ILE A 233 -2.59 -3.18 1.27
CA ILE A 233 -1.85 -3.33 2.54
C ILE A 233 -2.84 -3.42 3.71
N ALA A 234 -3.84 -2.55 3.74
CA ALA A 234 -4.89 -2.58 4.78
C ALA A 234 -5.69 -3.88 4.75
N PHE A 235 -5.96 -4.44 3.56
CA PHE A 235 -6.58 -5.75 3.41
C PHE A 235 -5.76 -6.84 4.10
N VAL A 236 -4.47 -6.92 3.81
CA VAL A 236 -3.59 -7.93 4.41
C VAL A 236 -3.50 -7.76 5.92
N THR A 237 -3.32 -6.52 6.41
CA THR A 237 -3.19 -6.27 7.85
C THR A 237 -4.49 -6.52 8.62
N SER A 238 -5.65 -6.09 8.09
CA SER A 238 -6.94 -6.35 8.70
C SER A 238 -7.27 -7.85 8.68
N TRP A 239 -6.91 -8.57 7.63
CA TRP A 239 -7.06 -10.01 7.52
C TRP A 239 -6.29 -10.75 8.62
N GLN A 240 -5.00 -10.41 8.79
CA GLN A 240 -4.16 -10.99 9.83
C GLN A 240 -4.67 -10.67 11.24
N PHE A 241 -5.18 -9.46 11.43
CA PHE A 241 -5.74 -9.03 12.71
C PHE A 241 -7.01 -9.82 13.07
N HIS A 242 -7.97 -9.94 12.15
CA HIS A 242 -9.23 -10.64 12.41
C HIS A 242 -9.07 -12.15 12.62
N LEU A 243 -8.15 -12.78 11.90
CA LEU A 243 -7.87 -14.19 12.08
C LEU A 243 -6.86 -14.47 13.20
N GLN A 244 -6.31 -13.42 13.82
CA GLN A 244 -5.27 -13.52 14.87
C GLN A 244 -4.22 -14.60 14.54
N SER A 245 -3.69 -14.52 13.35
CA SER A 245 -2.98 -15.58 12.64
C SER A 245 -1.89 -16.29 13.46
N LEU A 246 -1.14 -15.54 14.26
CA LEU A 246 -0.07 -16.11 15.11
C LEU A 246 -0.65 -16.85 16.33
N GLN A 247 -1.74 -16.34 16.90
CA GLN A 247 -2.36 -16.97 18.07
C GLN A 247 -3.08 -18.28 17.69
N VAL A 248 -3.71 -18.32 16.51
CA VAL A 248 -4.39 -19.54 16.02
C VAL A 248 -3.45 -20.74 15.93
N LEU A 249 -2.17 -20.53 15.64
CA LEU A 249 -1.18 -21.61 15.63
C LEU A 249 -0.91 -22.19 17.02
N THR A 250 -1.14 -21.43 18.08
CA THR A 250 -0.92 -21.85 19.47
C THR A 250 -2.14 -22.47 20.11
N TYR A 251 -3.33 -22.28 19.54
CA TYR A 251 -4.57 -22.93 19.99
C TYR A 251 -4.64 -24.38 19.49
N ARG A 252 -4.59 -25.33 20.42
CA ARG A 252 -4.61 -26.77 20.07
C ARG A 252 -5.94 -27.19 19.41
N ASP A 253 -7.06 -26.61 19.84
CA ASP A 253 -8.39 -26.97 19.38
C ASP A 253 -8.92 -26.09 18.25
N ALA A 254 -8.06 -25.20 17.72
CA ALA A 254 -8.47 -24.34 16.61
C ALA A 254 -8.59 -25.16 15.32
N PRO A 255 -9.66 -24.99 14.55
CA PRO A 255 -9.82 -25.65 13.27
C PRO A 255 -8.67 -25.28 12.32
N PRO A 256 -7.97 -26.25 11.71
CA PRO A 256 -6.79 -25.99 10.84
C PRO A 256 -7.05 -25.02 9.69
N TRP A 257 -8.29 -24.99 9.18
CA TRP A 257 -8.65 -24.11 8.08
C TRP A 257 -8.50 -22.62 8.38
N ILE A 258 -8.60 -22.21 9.67
CA ILE A 258 -8.43 -20.81 10.07
C ILE A 258 -6.99 -20.36 9.83
N ALA A 259 -6.03 -21.17 10.30
CA ALA A 259 -4.62 -20.88 10.09
C ALA A 259 -4.25 -20.95 8.59
N ILE A 260 -4.81 -21.93 7.86
CA ILE A 260 -4.63 -22.03 6.40
C ILE A 260 -5.16 -20.75 5.73
N ALA A 261 -6.38 -20.31 6.08
CA ALA A 261 -6.96 -19.08 5.55
C ALA A 261 -6.12 -17.84 5.91
N ALA A 262 -5.53 -17.80 7.10
CA ALA A 262 -4.69 -16.69 7.52
C ALA A 262 -3.40 -16.57 6.70
N PHE A 263 -2.74 -17.67 6.41
CA PHE A 263 -1.39 -17.64 5.81
C PHE A 263 -1.35 -17.96 4.31
N ALA A 264 -2.29 -18.76 3.79
CA ALA A 264 -2.29 -19.15 2.38
C ALA A 264 -3.22 -18.30 1.50
N LEU A 265 -4.33 -17.79 2.04
CA LEU A 265 -5.34 -17.07 1.25
C LEU A 265 -4.88 -15.68 0.77
N PRO A 266 -4.26 -14.82 1.60
CA PRO A 266 -3.80 -13.51 1.13
C PRO A 266 -2.82 -13.57 -0.04
N PRO A 267 -1.74 -14.37 0.00
CA PRO A 267 -0.84 -14.47 -1.14
C PRO A 267 -1.49 -15.13 -2.35
N ALA A 268 -2.45 -16.06 -2.15
CA ALA A 268 -3.21 -16.65 -3.24
C ALA A 268 -4.03 -15.60 -3.99
N LEU A 269 -4.77 -14.73 -3.28
CA LEU A 269 -5.55 -13.64 -3.86
C LEU A 269 -4.67 -12.58 -4.54
N LEU A 270 -3.58 -12.19 -3.88
CA LEU A 270 -2.70 -11.14 -4.39
C LEU A 270 -1.93 -11.58 -5.64
N TRP A 271 -1.50 -12.83 -5.71
CA TRP A 271 -0.76 -13.34 -6.87
C TRP A 271 -1.65 -13.53 -8.09
N SER A 272 -2.84 -14.11 -7.87
CA SER A 272 -3.80 -14.36 -8.94
C SER A 272 -4.61 -13.12 -9.35
N TYR A 273 -4.38 -11.98 -8.66
CA TYR A 273 -5.06 -10.71 -8.98
C TYR A 273 -4.78 -10.29 -10.42
N ASP A 274 -5.83 -10.13 -11.21
CA ASP A 274 -5.76 -9.67 -12.59
C ASP A 274 -6.64 -8.42 -12.80
N ASP A 275 -6.04 -7.36 -13.33
CA ASP A 275 -6.72 -6.13 -13.70
C ASP A 275 -7.81 -6.34 -14.77
N LEU A 276 -7.71 -7.41 -15.58
CA LEU A 276 -8.68 -7.75 -16.63
C LEU A 276 -10.05 -8.20 -16.08
N LEU A 277 -10.15 -8.54 -14.79
CA LEU A 277 -11.43 -8.78 -14.12
C LEU A 277 -12.39 -7.59 -14.18
N PHE A 278 -11.86 -6.39 -14.29
CA PHE A 278 -12.62 -5.16 -14.48
C PHE A 278 -12.63 -4.80 -15.98
N TRP A 279 -13.61 -5.26 -16.72
CA TRP A 279 -13.73 -5.22 -18.20
C TRP A 279 -13.55 -3.87 -18.88
N ARG A 280 -13.33 -2.79 -18.13
CA ARG A 280 -13.11 -1.44 -18.67
C ARG A 280 -11.65 -0.99 -18.62
N VAL A 281 -10.75 -1.86 -18.19
CA VAL A 281 -9.32 -1.51 -18.02
C VAL A 281 -8.47 -2.34 -18.95
N SER A 282 -7.93 -1.72 -19.98
CA SER A 282 -7.05 -2.36 -20.97
C SER A 282 -5.57 -2.47 -20.54
N SER A 283 -5.23 -1.98 -19.35
CA SER A 283 -3.84 -1.95 -18.88
C SER A 283 -3.69 -2.60 -17.51
N ARG A 284 -2.64 -3.37 -17.30
CA ARG A 284 -2.27 -3.99 -16.00
C ARG A 284 -1.71 -2.93 -15.06
N LEU A 285 -2.60 -2.17 -14.40
CA LEU A 285 -2.23 -1.03 -13.55
C LEU A 285 -1.77 -1.46 -12.15
N PHE A 286 -2.41 -2.47 -11.56
CA PHE A 286 -2.29 -2.82 -10.15
C PHE A 286 -1.69 -4.21 -9.92
N GLN A 287 -1.80 -5.11 -10.88
CA GLN A 287 -1.26 -6.48 -10.82
C GLN A 287 0.23 -6.53 -10.40
N PRO A 288 1.14 -5.68 -10.93
CA PRO A 288 2.55 -5.74 -10.52
C PRO A 288 2.74 -5.46 -9.02
N PHE A 289 1.94 -4.53 -8.47
CA PHE A 289 2.00 -4.23 -7.04
C PHE A 289 1.42 -5.37 -6.20
N ALA A 290 0.29 -5.94 -6.60
CA ALA A 290 -0.33 -7.07 -5.91
C ALA A 290 0.64 -8.26 -5.82
N ARG A 291 1.30 -8.61 -6.92
CA ARG A 291 2.32 -9.67 -6.95
C ARG A 291 3.55 -9.36 -6.08
N THR A 292 4.00 -8.11 -6.06
CA THR A 292 5.08 -7.69 -5.16
C THR A 292 4.64 -7.82 -3.70
N LEU A 293 3.42 -7.41 -3.37
CA LEU A 293 2.88 -7.53 -2.01
C LEU A 293 2.74 -9.00 -1.57
N ALA A 294 2.37 -9.91 -2.50
CA ALA A 294 2.35 -11.34 -2.22
C ALA A 294 3.73 -11.88 -1.83
N ARG A 295 4.80 -11.47 -2.55
CA ARG A 295 6.18 -11.87 -2.22
C ARG A 295 6.63 -11.30 -0.88
N VAL A 296 6.33 -10.03 -0.60
CA VAL A 296 6.61 -9.40 0.70
C VAL A 296 5.87 -10.12 1.83
N PHE A 297 4.59 -10.48 1.61
CA PHE A 297 3.81 -11.25 2.57
C PHE A 297 4.47 -12.59 2.88
N PHE A 298 4.88 -13.36 1.87
CA PHE A 298 5.60 -14.61 2.09
C PHE A 298 6.91 -14.41 2.83
N SER A 299 7.68 -13.38 2.50
CA SER A 299 8.94 -13.08 3.17
C SER A 299 8.73 -12.85 4.67
N ILE A 300 7.72 -12.05 5.03
CA ILE A 300 7.38 -11.77 6.42
C ILE A 300 6.84 -13.04 7.10
N THR A 301 5.90 -13.74 6.46
CA THR A 301 5.27 -14.94 7.01
C THR A 301 6.29 -16.06 7.25
N PHE A 302 7.11 -16.38 6.25
CA PHE A 302 8.12 -17.43 6.39
C PHE A 302 9.18 -17.06 7.41
N TYR A 303 9.55 -15.80 7.48
CA TYR A 303 10.46 -15.31 8.52
C TYR A 303 9.88 -15.56 9.91
N TYR A 304 8.62 -15.18 10.16
CA TYR A 304 7.96 -15.43 11.45
C TYR A 304 7.77 -16.91 11.73
N LEU A 305 7.26 -17.68 10.78
CA LEU A 305 7.01 -19.12 10.95
C LEU A 305 8.30 -19.96 11.05
N SER A 306 9.45 -19.41 10.71
CA SER A 306 10.74 -20.10 10.87
C SER A 306 11.28 -20.09 12.29
N PHE A 307 10.71 -19.30 13.22
CA PHE A 307 11.17 -19.24 14.59
C PHE A 307 10.68 -20.42 15.43
N ARG A 308 11.58 -20.96 16.28
CA ARG A 308 11.31 -22.10 17.16
C ARG A 308 10.26 -21.78 18.24
N TRP A 309 10.32 -20.58 18.85
CA TRP A 309 9.45 -20.21 19.95
C TRP A 309 7.96 -20.29 19.58
N LEU A 310 7.60 -20.04 18.33
CA LEU A 310 6.23 -20.11 17.84
C LEU A 310 5.64 -21.52 17.88
N TRP A 311 6.48 -22.55 17.76
CA TRP A 311 6.06 -23.96 17.65
C TRP A 311 6.33 -24.79 18.89
N SER A 312 7.20 -24.33 19.78
CA SER A 312 7.80 -25.15 20.86
C SER A 312 7.53 -24.65 22.26
N ASP A 313 6.84 -23.52 22.44
CA ASP A 313 6.59 -22.96 23.76
C ASP A 313 5.27 -23.49 24.33
N PRO A 314 5.32 -24.45 25.27
CA PRO A 314 4.12 -25.01 25.89
C PRO A 314 3.37 -24.00 26.76
N SER A 315 4.04 -22.94 27.23
CA SER A 315 3.43 -21.97 28.14
C SER A 315 2.39 -21.10 27.46
N VAL A 316 2.46 -20.94 26.15
CA VAL A 316 1.49 -20.19 25.34
C VAL A 316 0.26 -21.05 25.00
N ALA A 317 0.42 -22.37 24.89
CA ALA A 317 -0.61 -23.30 24.44
C ALA A 317 -1.58 -23.76 25.55
N TYR A 318 -1.25 -23.60 26.81
CA TYR A 318 -1.95 -24.29 27.91
C TYR A 318 -3.11 -23.51 28.56
N TYR A 319 -3.31 -22.22 28.25
CA TYR A 319 -4.20 -21.40 29.08
C TYR A 319 -5.48 -20.89 28.42
N THR A 320 -5.73 -21.15 27.16
CA THR A 320 -6.96 -20.67 26.52
C THR A 320 -7.55 -21.72 25.58
N GLU A 321 -8.74 -22.19 25.88
CA GLU A 321 -9.55 -22.94 24.94
C GLU A 321 -10.00 -22.04 23.80
N PHE A 322 -9.89 -22.50 22.56
CA PHE A 322 -10.31 -21.74 21.39
C PHE A 322 -11.80 -21.35 21.46
N GLN A 323 -12.67 -22.26 21.95
CA GLN A 323 -14.11 -22.01 22.06
C GLN A 323 -14.45 -20.83 22.97
N ASN A 324 -13.65 -20.59 24.01
CA ASN A 324 -13.82 -19.48 24.96
C ASN A 324 -13.04 -18.22 24.51
N SER A 325 -12.33 -18.29 23.37
CA SER A 325 -11.60 -17.15 22.86
C SER A 325 -12.51 -16.16 22.14
N HIS A 326 -12.19 -14.87 22.24
CA HIS A 326 -12.89 -13.83 21.48
C HIS A 326 -12.78 -14.05 19.96
N LEU A 327 -11.79 -14.81 19.50
CA LEU A 327 -11.62 -15.18 18.11
C LEU A 327 -12.79 -16.03 17.61
N ALA A 328 -13.23 -17.03 18.35
CA ALA A 328 -14.32 -17.92 17.94
C ALA A 328 -15.64 -17.15 17.70
N THR A 329 -15.89 -16.09 18.47
CA THR A 329 -17.09 -15.25 18.36
C THR A 329 -16.99 -14.14 17.31
N SER A 330 -15.77 -13.73 16.94
CA SER A 330 -15.53 -12.60 16.05
C SER A 330 -15.05 -12.97 14.63
N LEU A 331 -14.93 -14.28 14.33
CA LEU A 331 -14.45 -14.75 13.04
C LEU A 331 -15.36 -14.31 11.88
N PRO A 332 -14.79 -13.68 10.85
CA PRO A 332 -15.52 -13.30 9.66
C PRO A 332 -15.67 -14.48 8.70
N PHE A 333 -16.46 -15.50 9.08
CA PHE A 333 -16.67 -16.72 8.27
C PHE A 333 -17.11 -16.42 6.84
N ILE A 334 -17.98 -15.42 6.68
CA ILE A 334 -18.48 -14.99 5.36
C ILE A 334 -17.33 -14.47 4.49
N ASP A 335 -16.46 -13.66 5.06
CA ASP A 335 -15.31 -13.10 4.33
C ASP A 335 -14.35 -14.20 3.88
N VAL A 336 -14.07 -15.18 4.77
CA VAL A 336 -13.22 -16.34 4.45
C VAL A 336 -13.83 -17.14 3.31
N ALA A 337 -15.12 -17.42 3.35
CA ALA A 337 -15.82 -18.15 2.30
C ALA A 337 -15.78 -17.40 0.95
N ILE A 338 -16.12 -16.11 0.95
CA ILE A 338 -16.12 -15.27 -0.27
C ILE A 338 -14.73 -15.20 -0.88
N PHE A 339 -13.71 -14.90 -0.07
CA PHE A 339 -12.35 -14.78 -0.59
C PHE A 339 -11.73 -16.11 -1.01
N THR A 340 -12.13 -17.24 -0.38
CA THR A 340 -11.71 -18.57 -0.82
C THR A 340 -12.31 -18.89 -2.20
N VAL A 341 -13.60 -18.66 -2.39
CA VAL A 341 -14.24 -18.86 -3.71
C VAL A 341 -13.60 -17.95 -4.76
N LEU A 342 -13.36 -16.68 -4.41
CA LEU A 342 -12.72 -15.73 -5.31
C LEU A 342 -11.30 -16.17 -5.69
N ALA A 343 -10.50 -16.63 -4.72
CA ALA A 343 -9.16 -17.14 -4.97
C ALA A 343 -9.18 -18.35 -5.91
N LEU A 344 -10.02 -19.34 -5.63
CA LEU A 344 -10.15 -20.53 -6.48
C LEU A 344 -10.58 -20.17 -7.89
N TRP A 345 -11.52 -19.24 -8.05
CA TRP A 345 -11.96 -18.78 -9.36
C TRP A 345 -10.85 -18.03 -10.12
N GLN A 346 -10.10 -17.15 -9.46
CA GLN A 346 -8.97 -16.43 -10.05
C GLN A 346 -7.87 -17.39 -10.49
N TRP A 347 -7.51 -18.36 -9.65
CA TRP A 347 -6.51 -19.38 -9.99
C TRP A 347 -6.97 -20.25 -11.14
N TRP A 348 -8.25 -20.65 -11.16
CA TRP A 348 -8.83 -21.39 -12.27
C TRP A 348 -8.74 -20.60 -13.59
N HIS A 349 -9.07 -19.31 -13.55
CA HIS A 349 -8.96 -18.44 -14.71
C HIS A 349 -7.51 -18.27 -15.16
N LEU A 350 -6.58 -18.09 -14.23
CA LEU A 350 -5.15 -17.97 -14.49
C LEU A 350 -4.60 -19.21 -15.19
N LEU A 351 -4.95 -20.40 -14.72
CA LEU A 351 -4.54 -21.68 -15.31
C LEU A 351 -5.12 -21.90 -16.72
N ARG A 352 -6.39 -21.50 -16.94
CA ARG A 352 -7.03 -21.61 -18.27
C ARG A 352 -6.50 -20.62 -19.28
N SER A 353 -6.28 -19.38 -18.87
CA SER A 353 -5.77 -18.32 -19.74
C SER A 353 -4.39 -18.66 -20.30
N THR A 354 -3.59 -19.35 -19.53
CA THR A 354 -2.24 -19.79 -19.94
C THR A 354 -2.26 -20.94 -20.96
N GLY A 355 -3.32 -21.76 -20.97
CA GLY A 355 -3.47 -22.87 -21.90
C GLY A 355 -3.87 -22.49 -23.34
N ASN A 356 -4.37 -21.29 -23.58
CA ASN A 356 -4.86 -20.82 -24.89
C ASN A 356 -3.83 -20.03 -25.71
N MET A 357 -2.68 -19.69 -25.15
CA MET A 357 -1.58 -19.08 -25.90
C MET A 357 -0.62 -20.20 -26.36
N GLU A 358 -0.76 -20.64 -27.60
CA GLU A 358 0.18 -21.51 -28.28
C GLU A 358 1.61 -20.96 -28.22
N ARG A 359 2.40 -21.33 -27.22
CA ARG A 359 3.86 -21.24 -27.11
C ARG A 359 4.46 -20.70 -25.81
N GLN A 360 3.68 -20.26 -24.85
CA GLN A 360 4.27 -19.97 -23.52
C GLN A 360 3.64 -20.92 -22.51
N GLY A 361 4.39 -21.95 -22.09
CA GLY A 361 4.03 -22.80 -20.96
C GLY A 361 3.72 -21.99 -19.71
N ILE A 362 3.04 -22.59 -18.75
CA ILE A 362 2.73 -21.96 -17.45
C ILE A 362 3.97 -21.26 -16.93
N ASP A 363 3.86 -19.93 -16.65
CA ASP A 363 4.98 -19.15 -16.16
C ASP A 363 5.56 -19.81 -14.89
N PHE A 364 6.85 -20.18 -14.96
CA PHE A 364 7.56 -20.83 -13.86
C PHE A 364 7.33 -20.13 -12.52
N LYS A 365 7.26 -18.79 -12.52
CA LYS A 365 6.98 -17.98 -11.32
C LYS A 365 5.61 -18.28 -10.72
N THR A 366 4.61 -18.52 -11.54
CA THR A 366 3.25 -18.84 -11.06
C THR A 366 3.21 -20.25 -10.46
N ILE A 367 3.89 -21.22 -11.07
CA ILE A 367 4.03 -22.57 -10.48
C ILE A 367 4.77 -22.49 -9.15
N PHE A 368 5.88 -21.74 -9.10
CA PHE A 368 6.67 -21.57 -7.90
C PHE A 368 5.84 -20.98 -6.74
N ILE A 369 5.14 -19.87 -6.97
CA ILE A 369 4.28 -19.27 -5.93
C ILE A 369 3.11 -20.19 -5.56
N GLY A 370 2.50 -20.85 -6.52
CA GLY A 370 1.47 -21.87 -6.26
C GLY A 370 1.96 -23.00 -5.36
N SER A 371 3.18 -23.49 -5.61
CA SER A 371 3.80 -24.50 -4.75
C SER A 371 4.05 -23.98 -3.33
N LEU A 372 4.50 -22.72 -3.16
CA LEU A 372 4.66 -22.11 -1.85
C LEU A 372 3.34 -22.03 -1.07
N ILE A 373 2.24 -21.67 -1.76
CA ILE A 373 0.89 -21.63 -1.15
C ILE A 373 0.49 -23.02 -0.64
N VAL A 374 0.61 -24.03 -1.52
CA VAL A 374 0.21 -25.42 -1.20
C VAL A 374 1.08 -25.98 -0.06
N ILE A 375 2.40 -25.80 -0.11
CA ILE A 375 3.30 -26.28 0.94
C ILE A 375 2.99 -25.58 2.27
N THR A 376 2.73 -24.27 2.27
CA THR A 376 2.36 -23.54 3.48
C THR A 376 1.07 -24.08 4.09
N ALA A 377 0.04 -24.28 3.27
CA ALA A 377 -1.23 -24.84 3.72
C ALA A 377 -1.07 -26.27 4.27
N LEU A 378 -0.28 -27.10 3.58
CA LEU A 378 -0.04 -28.48 3.98
C LEU A 378 0.74 -28.58 5.30
N LEU A 379 1.79 -27.79 5.48
CA LEU A 379 2.59 -27.77 6.70
C LEU A 379 1.76 -27.38 7.93
N ILE A 380 0.92 -26.35 7.79
CA ILE A 380 0.02 -25.91 8.83
C ILE A 380 -1.02 -27.00 9.15
N PHE A 381 -1.62 -27.59 8.10
CA PHE A 381 -2.59 -28.66 8.27
C PHE A 381 -1.99 -29.87 8.99
N VAL A 382 -0.83 -30.36 8.57
CA VAL A 382 -0.15 -31.50 9.20
C VAL A 382 0.16 -31.23 10.66
N HIS A 383 0.66 -30.03 10.96
CA HIS A 383 1.00 -29.66 12.35
C HIS A 383 -0.22 -29.61 13.27
N GLN A 384 -1.34 -29.03 12.81
CA GLN A 384 -2.52 -28.85 13.65
C GLN A 384 -3.44 -30.09 13.67
N ALA A 385 -3.62 -30.78 12.53
CA ALA A 385 -4.60 -31.85 12.39
C ALA A 385 -4.06 -33.25 12.65
N ILE A 386 -2.76 -33.48 12.39
CA ILE A 386 -2.22 -34.86 12.42
C ILE A 386 -1.29 -35.04 13.62
N THR A 387 -0.13 -34.38 13.64
CA THR A 387 0.87 -34.53 14.68
C THR A 387 1.63 -33.22 14.91
N PRO A 388 1.64 -32.69 16.13
CA PRO A 388 2.40 -31.49 16.46
C PRO A 388 3.90 -31.82 16.58
N ILE A 389 4.61 -31.96 15.45
CA ILE A 389 6.06 -32.12 15.43
C ILE A 389 6.67 -30.76 15.08
N PRO A 390 7.13 -29.97 16.07
CA PRO A 390 7.64 -28.61 15.84
C PRO A 390 8.83 -28.54 14.89
N ALA A 391 9.66 -29.58 14.86
CA ALA A 391 10.87 -29.61 14.02
C ALA A 391 10.57 -29.51 12.52
N ILE A 392 9.47 -30.09 12.06
CA ILE A 392 9.11 -30.13 10.63
C ILE A 392 8.79 -28.72 10.09
N PRO A 393 7.82 -27.95 10.66
CA PRO A 393 7.53 -26.62 10.16
C PRO A 393 8.69 -25.65 10.35
N ILE A 394 9.44 -25.73 11.46
CA ILE A 394 10.63 -24.89 11.67
C ILE A 394 11.62 -25.09 10.52
N PHE A 395 12.01 -26.34 10.24
CA PHE A 395 12.93 -26.65 9.16
C PHE A 395 12.38 -26.21 7.80
N ALA A 396 11.14 -26.59 7.50
CA ALA A 396 10.52 -26.31 6.23
C ALA A 396 10.40 -24.80 5.95
N PHE A 397 9.96 -23.99 6.92
CA PHE A 397 9.84 -22.53 6.71
C PHE A 397 11.21 -21.84 6.62
N ASN A 398 12.25 -22.38 7.26
CA ASN A 398 13.62 -21.91 7.03
C ASN A 398 14.09 -22.20 5.60
N VAL A 399 13.80 -23.38 5.08
CA VAL A 399 14.11 -23.72 3.69
C VAL A 399 13.32 -22.88 2.71
N LEU A 400 12.00 -22.73 2.93
CA LEU A 400 11.13 -21.89 2.07
C LEU A 400 11.58 -20.42 2.04
N LEU A 401 12.01 -19.89 3.17
CA LEU A 401 12.53 -18.52 3.26
C LEU A 401 13.84 -18.37 2.47
N ALA A 402 14.76 -19.36 2.60
CA ALA A 402 16.00 -19.37 1.84
C ALA A 402 15.76 -19.49 0.33
N VAL A 403 14.84 -20.37 -0.09
CA VAL A 403 14.46 -20.55 -1.49
C VAL A 403 13.82 -19.27 -2.05
N LEU A 404 12.96 -18.60 -1.30
CA LEU A 404 12.36 -17.33 -1.70
C LEU A 404 13.43 -16.23 -1.85
N GLY A 405 14.36 -16.13 -0.91
CA GLY A 405 15.47 -15.17 -0.98
C GLY A 405 16.39 -15.41 -2.18
N PHE A 406 16.68 -16.68 -2.47
CA PHE A 406 17.46 -17.05 -3.64
C PHE A 406 16.74 -16.75 -4.96
N GLU A 407 15.43 -17.02 -5.06
CA GLU A 407 14.64 -16.70 -6.25
C GLU A 407 14.56 -15.19 -6.50
N LEU A 408 14.46 -14.36 -5.46
CA LEU A 408 14.53 -12.90 -5.57
C LEU A 408 15.88 -12.45 -6.15
N ILE A 409 17.00 -13.02 -5.70
CA ILE A 409 18.33 -12.70 -6.22
C ILE A 409 18.44 -13.14 -7.69
N ARG A 410 17.98 -14.34 -8.02
CA ARG A 410 18.00 -14.87 -9.39
C ARG A 410 17.19 -13.98 -10.34
N GLU A 411 15.95 -13.63 -9.97
CA GLU A 411 15.10 -12.74 -10.77
C GLU A 411 15.76 -11.37 -10.97
N ALA A 412 16.42 -10.87 -9.92
CA ALA A 412 17.13 -9.60 -9.98
C ALA A 412 18.32 -9.62 -10.95
N LEU A 413 19.04 -10.75 -11.03
CA LEU A 413 20.11 -10.95 -12.00
C LEU A 413 19.59 -11.02 -13.43
N GLU A 414 18.49 -11.75 -13.66
CA GLU A 414 17.85 -11.88 -14.96
C GLU A 414 17.32 -10.52 -15.49
N LEU A 415 16.74 -9.69 -14.61
CA LEU A 415 16.09 -8.42 -14.96
C LEU A 415 16.99 -7.19 -14.75
N GLY A 416 18.18 -7.33 -14.18
CA GLY A 416 19.06 -6.22 -13.83
C GLY A 416 18.49 -5.29 -12.74
N GLN A 417 17.63 -5.77 -11.86
CA GLN A 417 16.91 -4.97 -10.88
C GLN A 417 17.61 -4.94 -9.52
N ARG A 418 18.26 -3.82 -9.20
CA ARG A 418 18.95 -3.61 -7.91
C ARG A 418 18.05 -3.86 -6.69
N ARG A 419 16.78 -3.45 -6.76
CA ARG A 419 15.87 -3.53 -5.63
C ARG A 419 15.60 -4.97 -5.19
N ASP A 420 15.34 -5.86 -6.14
CA ASP A 420 15.00 -7.25 -5.85
C ASP A 420 16.25 -8.04 -5.41
N PHE A 421 17.43 -7.71 -5.96
CA PHE A 421 18.70 -8.24 -5.50
C PHE A 421 18.97 -7.90 -4.01
N TRP A 422 18.86 -6.63 -3.64
CA TRP A 422 19.03 -6.21 -2.26
C TRP A 422 17.96 -6.79 -1.34
N GLY A 423 16.73 -6.91 -1.82
CA GLY A 423 15.64 -7.56 -1.08
C GLY A 423 15.96 -9.02 -0.72
N GLY A 424 16.42 -9.81 -1.70
CA GLY A 424 16.82 -11.21 -1.48
C GLY A 424 18.04 -11.32 -0.56
N LEU A 425 19.05 -10.48 -0.76
CA LEU A 425 20.27 -10.49 0.06
C LEU A 425 19.99 -10.13 1.52
N VAL A 426 19.18 -9.10 1.77
CA VAL A 426 18.76 -8.70 3.13
C VAL A 426 17.96 -9.83 3.78
N LEU A 427 17.05 -10.47 3.04
CA LEU A 427 16.23 -11.57 3.57
C LEU A 427 17.09 -12.75 4.03
N LEU A 428 18.06 -13.19 3.22
CA LEU A 428 18.96 -14.28 3.56
C LEU A 428 19.89 -13.90 4.74
N THR A 429 20.43 -12.69 4.72
CA THR A 429 21.30 -12.20 5.80
C THR A 429 20.53 -12.12 7.12
N LEU A 430 19.32 -11.56 7.09
CA LEU A 430 18.45 -11.47 8.27
C LEU A 430 18.09 -12.85 8.81
N GLN A 431 17.82 -13.82 7.92
CA GLN A 431 17.57 -15.21 8.31
C GLN A 431 18.76 -15.81 9.06
N ILE A 432 19.98 -15.69 8.53
CA ILE A 432 21.19 -16.27 9.15
C ILE A 432 21.44 -15.61 10.51
N ILE A 433 21.38 -14.29 10.58
CA ILE A 433 21.60 -13.53 11.80
C ILE A 433 20.56 -13.91 12.87
N SER A 434 19.29 -13.94 12.53
CA SER A 434 18.21 -14.25 13.47
C SER A 434 18.32 -15.68 14.01
N ARG A 435 18.69 -16.65 13.14
CA ARG A 435 18.92 -18.05 13.59
C ARG A 435 20.10 -18.14 14.54
N THR A 436 21.19 -17.43 14.22
CA THR A 436 22.37 -17.38 15.11
C THR A 436 22.05 -16.78 16.49
N LEU A 437 21.15 -15.79 16.54
CA LEU A 437 20.73 -15.18 17.81
C LEU A 437 19.74 -16.05 18.59
N GLU A 438 18.87 -16.79 17.91
CA GLU A 438 17.88 -17.68 18.54
C GLU A 438 18.52 -18.88 19.25
N TYR A 439 19.57 -19.44 18.64
CA TYR A 439 20.25 -20.57 19.24
C TYR A 439 21.31 -20.12 20.29
N ASN A 440 21.40 -20.89 21.37
CA ASN A 440 22.31 -20.59 22.47
C ASN A 440 23.76 -21.04 22.13
N THR A 441 24.37 -20.35 21.15
CA THR A 441 25.72 -20.61 20.68
C THR A 441 26.74 -19.69 21.37
N ALA A 442 28.03 -20.10 21.40
CA ALA A 442 29.10 -19.30 21.97
C ALA A 442 29.22 -17.93 21.26
N LEU A 443 29.53 -16.88 22.04
CA LEU A 443 29.65 -15.50 21.55
C LEU A 443 30.64 -15.37 20.38
N LEU A 444 31.75 -16.12 20.48
CA LEU A 444 32.78 -16.14 19.43
C LEU A 444 32.23 -16.67 18.10
N PHE A 445 31.39 -17.70 18.14
CA PHE A 445 30.73 -18.22 16.94
C PHE A 445 29.74 -17.19 16.32
N LYS A 446 28.99 -16.50 17.18
CA LYS A 446 28.09 -15.42 16.74
C LYS A 446 28.87 -14.30 16.05
N SER A 447 29.98 -13.87 16.63
CA SER A 447 30.82 -12.82 16.04
C SER A 447 31.40 -13.23 14.69
N LEU A 448 31.84 -14.48 14.56
CA LEU A 448 32.34 -15.01 13.29
C LEU A 448 31.28 -14.97 12.19
N ILE A 449 30.04 -15.41 12.51
CA ILE A 449 28.93 -15.38 11.55
C ILE A 449 28.64 -13.94 11.10
N PHE A 450 28.60 -12.97 12.02
CA PHE A 450 28.36 -11.57 11.65
C PHE A 450 29.45 -11.01 10.73
N VAL A 451 30.71 -11.34 10.99
CA VAL A 451 31.82 -10.94 10.11
C VAL A 451 31.66 -11.58 8.72
N LEU A 452 31.38 -12.88 8.67
CA LEU A 452 31.20 -13.59 7.41
C LEU A 452 29.98 -13.06 6.61
N CYS A 453 28.86 -12.79 7.28
CA CYS A 453 27.70 -12.15 6.64
C CYS A 453 28.04 -10.77 6.08
N GLY A 454 28.76 -9.95 6.84
CA GLY A 454 29.21 -8.63 6.39
C GLY A 454 30.10 -8.70 5.14
N ILE A 455 31.09 -9.59 5.17
CA ILE A 455 31.96 -9.84 4.00
C ILE A 455 31.14 -10.32 2.80
N ALA A 456 30.25 -11.29 3.00
CA ALA A 456 29.40 -11.85 1.94
C ALA A 456 28.50 -10.77 1.30
N VAL A 457 27.89 -9.90 2.09
CA VAL A 457 27.04 -8.81 1.61
C VAL A 457 27.84 -7.81 0.75
N ILE A 458 29.04 -7.41 1.23
CA ILE A 458 29.92 -6.51 0.49
C ILE A 458 30.34 -7.16 -0.84
N PHE A 459 30.77 -8.40 -0.78
CA PHE A 459 31.23 -9.14 -1.98
C PHE A 459 30.12 -9.32 -3.00
N ALA A 460 28.93 -9.74 -2.56
CA ALA A 460 27.75 -9.91 -3.41
C ALA A 460 27.32 -8.59 -4.04
N GLY A 461 27.32 -7.47 -3.29
CA GLY A 461 26.99 -6.15 -3.80
C GLY A 461 27.99 -5.68 -4.87
N LEU A 462 29.29 -5.79 -4.62
CA LEU A 462 30.33 -5.42 -5.58
C LEU A 462 30.29 -6.29 -6.84
N TRP A 463 30.06 -7.59 -6.67
CA TRP A 463 29.92 -8.51 -7.79
C TRP A 463 28.71 -8.18 -8.64
N PHE A 464 27.58 -7.86 -8.04
CA PHE A 464 26.34 -7.49 -8.74
C PHE A 464 26.52 -6.19 -9.55
N GLU A 465 27.19 -5.17 -8.99
CA GLU A 465 27.46 -3.93 -9.73
C GLU A 465 28.39 -4.16 -10.92
N ARG A 466 29.39 -5.03 -10.77
CA ARG A 466 30.24 -5.44 -11.90
C ARG A 466 29.46 -6.19 -12.96
N TYR A 467 28.57 -7.09 -12.54
CA TYR A 467 27.70 -7.82 -13.44
C TYR A 467 26.80 -6.88 -14.24
N LEU A 468 26.17 -5.89 -13.59
CA LEU A 468 25.35 -4.89 -14.28
C LEU A 468 26.15 -4.06 -15.28
N SER A 469 27.38 -3.70 -14.96
CA SER A 469 28.26 -2.94 -15.87
C SER A 469 28.74 -3.75 -17.07
N SER A 470 28.73 -5.08 -16.99
CA SER A 470 29.10 -5.97 -18.08
C SER A 470 27.92 -6.32 -19.02
N LEU A 471 26.67 -6.02 -18.62
CA LEU A 471 25.52 -6.20 -19.51
C LEU A 471 25.62 -5.19 -20.67
N PRO A 472 25.51 -5.65 -21.93
CA PRO A 472 25.55 -4.73 -23.07
C PRO A 472 24.39 -3.74 -22.92
N VAL A 473 24.71 -2.45 -22.95
CA VAL A 473 23.74 -1.38 -23.06
C VAL A 473 22.99 -1.65 -24.37
N LEU A 474 21.76 -2.17 -24.26
CA LEU A 474 20.86 -2.28 -25.41
C LEU A 474 20.66 -0.86 -25.92
N SER A 475 21.46 -0.50 -26.94
CA SER A 475 21.34 0.76 -27.66
C SER A 475 19.91 0.79 -28.21
N THR A 476 19.11 1.72 -27.70
CA THR A 476 17.80 2.11 -28.24
C THR A 476 17.95 2.78 -29.62
N SER A 477 18.62 2.11 -30.57
CA SER A 477 18.89 2.65 -31.90
C SER A 477 18.11 1.95 -33.03
N ASP A 478 17.16 1.05 -32.74
CA ASP A 478 16.42 0.35 -33.79
C ASP A 478 14.89 0.58 -33.80
N ASN A 479 14.44 1.82 -33.59
CA ASN A 479 13.03 2.16 -33.81
C ASN A 479 12.84 3.39 -34.73
N ASN A 480 13.70 3.55 -35.75
CA ASN A 480 13.52 4.57 -36.79
C ASN A 480 13.79 4.01 -38.20
N ARG A 481 13.38 2.78 -38.48
CA ARG A 481 13.25 2.29 -39.86
C ARG A 481 12.08 1.31 -39.96
N SER A 482 10.88 1.85 -40.15
CA SER A 482 9.80 1.34 -41.00
C SER A 482 8.58 2.23 -40.85
#